data_5143b5a15f05e02a7bcb940c5539dec4
#
_entry.id   5143b5a15f05e02a7bcb940c5539dec4
#
_cell.length_a   1.000
_cell.length_b   1.000
_cell.length_c   1.000
_cell.angle_alpha   90.00
_cell.angle_beta   90.00
_cell.angle_gamma   90.00
#
_symmetry.space_group_name_H-M   'P 1'
#
loop_
_entity.id
_entity.type
_entity.pdbx_description
1 polymer ?
#
loop_
_entity_poly.entity_id
_entity_poly.type
_entity_poly.pdbx_seq_one_letter_code
_entity_poly.pdbx_strand_id
1 'polypeptide(L)'
;MHGRVESMRHAGQEVFDFSIAISHFPAPDSVLDAVKTAVEDVRTMPYTGVVGAFDVRARLCGKLERENGIEARSDEIIVTNGAKQALYEALYAMSDPGDSVLIFKPHWPAYVATCQLLGLRPVLVDLPDAITPAFLATCETASIVIVNNPHNPTGKVYTRAELEHLRDWVQASGAQVIVDESYEHLSFGPAHTSFAALCDWRALGAVTIYSASQSYAMMGWRIGFALAPAPLVAAMQTLQGPITAAVSHLGQVATAAAFEAGTQRHMTEDYRERRDMVVRQFRDLPWIVMHSPDSGPYLWGDVRRLTHDTVAFAEALLEEESVAIMPGDALGVPGFIRIGYISDDTATLLEGVRRVIAFGNRLAAQR
;
A
#
# COMPACT_ATOMS: atom_id res chain seq x y z
N MET A 1 -6.22 17.50 2.52
CA MET A 1 -6.24 17.41 1.05
C MET A 1 -7.55 16.79 0.54
N HIS A 2 -7.84 15.52 0.77
CA HIS A 2 -9.00 14.79 0.20
C HIS A 2 -10.35 15.50 0.42
N GLY A 3 -10.71 15.91 1.64
CA GLY A 3 -11.96 16.62 1.92
C GLY A 3 -12.08 17.99 1.20
N ARG A 4 -10.94 18.68 0.92
CA ARG A 4 -10.95 19.91 0.11
C ARG A 4 -11.26 19.60 -1.35
N VAL A 5 -10.66 18.55 -1.90
CA VAL A 5 -10.94 18.08 -3.28
C VAL A 5 -12.41 17.73 -3.44
N GLU A 6 -13.00 16.98 -2.50
CA GLU A 6 -14.43 16.67 -2.54
C GLU A 6 -15.30 17.94 -2.49
N SER A 7 -14.98 18.88 -1.60
CA SER A 7 -15.70 20.15 -1.52
C SER A 7 -15.65 20.95 -2.81
N MET A 8 -14.47 21.01 -3.46
CA MET A 8 -14.30 21.70 -4.75
C MET A 8 -15.11 21.03 -5.86
N ARG A 9 -15.09 19.68 -5.93
CA ARG A 9 -15.90 18.93 -6.88
C ARG A 9 -17.39 19.13 -6.69
N HIS A 10 -17.88 19.14 -5.45
CA HIS A 10 -19.28 19.45 -5.13
C HIS A 10 -19.67 20.89 -5.51
N ALA A 11 -18.71 21.82 -5.50
CA ALA A 11 -18.91 23.19 -6.02
C ALA A 11 -18.82 23.30 -7.55
N GLY A 12 -18.70 22.18 -8.27
CA GLY A 12 -18.62 22.15 -9.73
C GLY A 12 -17.26 22.50 -10.30
N GLN A 13 -16.22 22.53 -9.49
CA GLN A 13 -14.85 22.80 -9.96
C GLN A 13 -14.20 21.51 -10.48
N GLU A 14 -13.48 21.61 -11.62
CA GLU A 14 -12.62 20.55 -12.10
C GLU A 14 -11.36 20.47 -11.22
N VAL A 15 -11.04 19.29 -10.70
CA VAL A 15 -9.86 19.07 -9.87
C VAL A 15 -9.11 17.83 -10.34
N PHE A 16 -7.84 17.99 -10.65
CA PHE A 16 -6.89 16.91 -10.96
C PHE A 16 -6.37 16.33 -9.64
N ASP A 17 -6.92 15.20 -9.22
CA ASP A 17 -6.57 14.59 -7.93
C ASP A 17 -5.47 13.52 -8.08
N PHE A 18 -4.23 13.94 -7.89
CA PHE A 18 -3.04 13.09 -7.83
C PHE A 18 -2.60 12.78 -6.39
N SER A 19 -3.40 13.18 -5.38
CA SER A 19 -3.10 12.89 -3.98
C SER A 19 -3.36 11.41 -3.61
N ILE A 20 -4.26 10.76 -4.33
CA ILE A 20 -4.58 9.34 -4.25
C ILE A 20 -4.49 8.69 -5.63
N ALA A 21 -4.23 7.39 -5.67
CA ALA A 21 -4.28 6.63 -6.93
C ALA A 21 -5.55 5.76 -6.92
N ILE A 22 -6.50 6.13 -7.76
CA ILE A 22 -7.72 5.37 -8.00
C ILE A 22 -7.60 4.76 -9.39
N SER A 23 -7.66 3.44 -9.48
CA SER A 23 -7.62 2.74 -10.75
C SER A 23 -8.82 3.10 -11.61
N HIS A 24 -8.59 3.36 -12.88
CA HIS A 24 -9.65 3.55 -13.89
C HIS A 24 -10.10 2.22 -14.51
N PHE A 25 -9.41 1.12 -14.20
CA PHE A 25 -9.80 -0.19 -14.65
C PHE A 25 -11.02 -0.70 -13.87
N PRO A 26 -11.93 -1.43 -14.53
CA PRO A 26 -12.93 -2.22 -13.81
C PRO A 26 -12.24 -3.39 -13.09
N ALA A 27 -12.95 -3.95 -12.11
CA ALA A 27 -12.57 -5.26 -11.59
C ALA A 27 -12.60 -6.31 -12.74
N PRO A 28 -11.77 -7.38 -12.66
CA PRO A 28 -11.77 -8.43 -13.67
C PRO A 28 -13.16 -9.01 -13.94
N ASP A 29 -13.48 -9.37 -15.18
CA ASP A 29 -14.80 -9.92 -15.54
C ASP A 29 -15.15 -11.17 -14.71
N SER A 30 -14.18 -12.02 -14.44
CA SER A 30 -14.36 -13.20 -13.56
C SER A 30 -14.83 -12.84 -12.15
N VAL A 31 -14.42 -11.68 -11.63
CA VAL A 31 -14.87 -11.15 -10.34
C VAL A 31 -16.32 -10.70 -10.43
N LEU A 32 -16.66 -9.94 -11.49
CA LEU A 32 -18.03 -9.45 -11.69
C LEU A 32 -19.01 -10.60 -11.86
N ASP A 33 -18.65 -11.63 -12.61
CA ASP A 33 -19.50 -12.82 -12.83
C ASP A 33 -19.64 -13.66 -11.58
N ALA A 34 -18.57 -13.84 -10.80
CA ALA A 34 -18.63 -14.53 -9.51
C ALA A 34 -19.57 -13.83 -8.53
N VAL A 35 -19.54 -12.49 -8.49
CA VAL A 35 -20.43 -11.71 -7.61
C VAL A 35 -21.87 -11.73 -8.08
N LYS A 36 -22.15 -11.60 -9.39
CA LYS A 36 -23.51 -11.76 -9.94
C LYS A 36 -24.11 -13.10 -9.53
N THR A 37 -23.36 -14.19 -9.69
CA THR A 37 -23.79 -15.54 -9.26
C THR A 37 -24.03 -15.59 -7.75
N ALA A 38 -23.13 -14.98 -6.96
CA ALA A 38 -23.24 -14.99 -5.50
C ALA A 38 -24.43 -14.21 -4.97
N VAL A 39 -24.82 -13.11 -5.63
CA VAL A 39 -25.99 -12.31 -5.23
C VAL A 39 -27.29 -13.14 -5.34
N GLU A 40 -27.38 -14.04 -6.30
CA GLU A 40 -28.54 -14.92 -6.50
C GLU A 40 -28.49 -16.16 -5.59
N ASP A 41 -27.36 -16.47 -5.00
CA ASP A 41 -27.19 -17.63 -4.12
C ASP A 41 -27.57 -17.30 -2.67
N VAL A 42 -28.68 -17.87 -2.20
CA VAL A 42 -29.16 -17.70 -0.82
C VAL A 42 -28.10 -18.10 0.22
N ARG A 43 -27.12 -18.93 -0.12
CA ARG A 43 -26.04 -19.33 0.80
C ARG A 43 -25.05 -18.22 1.09
N THR A 44 -25.07 -17.12 0.33
CA THR A 44 -24.25 -15.92 0.58
C THR A 44 -24.92 -14.91 1.53
N MET A 45 -26.16 -15.12 1.90
CA MET A 45 -26.92 -14.21 2.77
C MET A 45 -26.54 -14.32 4.26
N PRO A 46 -26.25 -15.51 4.83
CA PRO A 46 -25.85 -15.63 6.22
C PRO A 46 -24.47 -15.04 6.49
N TYR A 47 -24.22 -14.71 7.77
CA TYR A 47 -22.86 -14.37 8.22
C TYR A 47 -21.88 -15.53 7.94
N THR A 48 -20.68 -15.20 7.53
CA THR A 48 -19.57 -16.15 7.54
C THR A 48 -18.92 -16.21 8.93
N GLY A 49 -17.94 -17.09 9.11
CA GLY A 49 -17.05 -16.99 10.27
C GLY A 49 -16.32 -15.64 10.30
N VAL A 50 -15.99 -15.14 11.48
CA VAL A 50 -15.31 -13.86 11.67
C VAL A 50 -14.01 -13.76 10.84
N VAL A 51 -13.21 -14.81 10.80
CA VAL A 51 -11.98 -14.89 10.00
C VAL A 51 -12.20 -14.98 8.49
N GLY A 52 -13.44 -15.05 8.03
CA GLY A 52 -13.82 -15.27 6.63
C GLY A 52 -14.29 -16.70 6.37
N ALA A 53 -14.99 -16.89 5.26
CA ALA A 53 -15.51 -18.19 4.82
C ALA A 53 -14.35 -19.19 4.60
N PHE A 54 -14.58 -20.44 4.95
CA PHE A 54 -13.53 -21.46 4.89
C PHE A 54 -13.02 -21.71 3.47
N ASP A 55 -13.94 -21.79 2.51
CA ASP A 55 -13.64 -22.00 1.10
C ASP A 55 -12.85 -20.82 0.51
N VAL A 56 -13.18 -19.59 0.87
CA VAL A 56 -12.41 -18.40 0.47
C VAL A 56 -10.98 -18.48 1.02
N ARG A 57 -10.82 -18.79 2.30
CA ARG A 57 -9.48 -18.91 2.91
C ARG A 57 -8.66 -20.04 2.30
N ALA A 58 -9.30 -21.17 1.95
CA ALA A 58 -8.64 -22.28 1.25
C ALA A 58 -8.14 -21.85 -0.15
N ARG A 59 -8.93 -21.07 -0.88
CA ARG A 59 -8.53 -20.50 -2.20
C ARG A 59 -7.37 -19.50 -2.05
N LEU A 60 -7.35 -18.70 -0.99
CA LEU A 60 -6.23 -17.81 -0.69
C LEU A 60 -4.94 -18.59 -0.34
N CYS A 61 -5.03 -19.73 0.35
CA CYS A 61 -3.88 -20.63 0.53
C CYS A 61 -3.31 -21.09 -0.81
N GLY A 62 -4.19 -21.51 -1.74
CA GLY A 62 -3.76 -21.91 -3.09
C GLY A 62 -3.09 -20.77 -3.88
N LYS A 63 -3.52 -19.50 -3.68
CA LYS A 63 -2.85 -18.32 -4.24
C LYS A 63 -1.44 -18.16 -3.67
N LEU A 64 -1.31 -18.24 -2.35
CA LEU A 64 -0.02 -18.08 -1.69
C LEU A 64 0.99 -19.15 -2.14
N GLU A 65 0.54 -20.39 -2.33
CA GLU A 65 1.39 -21.45 -2.86
C GLU A 65 1.82 -21.19 -4.31
N ARG A 66 0.87 -20.87 -5.20
CA ARG A 66 1.15 -20.66 -6.64
C ARG A 66 2.01 -19.44 -6.94
N GLU A 67 1.75 -18.33 -6.26
CA GLU A 67 2.30 -17.03 -6.64
C GLU A 67 3.43 -16.58 -5.72
N ASN A 68 3.34 -16.90 -4.44
CA ASN A 68 4.31 -16.47 -3.43
C ASN A 68 5.25 -17.58 -2.98
N GLY A 69 4.97 -18.86 -3.32
CA GLY A 69 5.77 -20.00 -2.87
C GLY A 69 5.63 -20.27 -1.37
N ILE A 70 4.47 -19.94 -0.80
CA ILE A 70 4.20 -20.03 0.64
C ILE A 70 3.16 -21.12 0.88
N GLU A 71 3.55 -22.14 1.63
CA GLU A 71 2.59 -23.13 2.15
C GLU A 71 1.88 -22.57 3.38
N ALA A 72 0.55 -22.46 3.30
CA ALA A 72 -0.31 -21.95 4.37
C ALA A 72 -1.54 -22.83 4.58
N ARG A 73 -2.10 -22.79 5.79
CA ARG A 73 -3.36 -23.46 6.14
C ARG A 73 -4.46 -22.42 6.32
N SER A 74 -5.72 -22.83 6.14
CA SER A 74 -6.86 -21.92 6.26
C SER A 74 -7.00 -21.27 7.66
N ASP A 75 -6.49 -21.90 8.72
CA ASP A 75 -6.46 -21.33 10.07
C ASP A 75 -5.35 -20.28 10.28
N GLU A 76 -4.49 -20.10 9.28
CA GLU A 76 -3.43 -19.08 9.24
C GLU A 76 -3.81 -17.86 8.40
N ILE A 77 -5.06 -17.79 7.94
CA ILE A 77 -5.58 -16.68 7.13
C ILE A 77 -6.78 -16.04 7.81
N ILE A 78 -6.77 -14.70 7.87
CA ILE A 78 -7.91 -13.88 8.26
C ILE A 78 -8.23 -12.87 7.14
N VAL A 79 -9.50 -12.84 6.72
CA VAL A 79 -10.01 -11.86 5.74
C VAL A 79 -10.45 -10.61 6.48
N THR A 80 -10.07 -9.43 5.96
CA THR A 80 -10.27 -8.13 6.62
C THR A 80 -10.88 -7.11 5.66
N ASN A 81 -11.41 -5.99 6.18
CA ASN A 81 -11.89 -4.86 5.37
C ASN A 81 -10.73 -4.05 4.79
N GLY A 82 -9.97 -4.68 3.89
CA GLY A 82 -8.75 -4.16 3.28
C GLY A 82 -7.53 -4.25 4.21
N ALA A 83 -6.35 -4.02 3.65
CA ALA A 83 -5.07 -4.06 4.36
C ALA A 83 -5.02 -3.16 5.61
N LYS A 84 -5.80 -2.07 5.64
CA LYS A 84 -5.81 -1.13 6.77
C LYS A 84 -6.33 -1.78 8.06
N GLN A 85 -7.40 -2.60 7.96
CA GLN A 85 -7.89 -3.34 9.12
C GLN A 85 -6.91 -4.43 9.51
N ALA A 86 -6.32 -5.16 8.53
CA ALA A 86 -5.29 -6.16 8.82
C ALA A 86 -4.11 -5.57 9.59
N LEU A 87 -3.62 -4.38 9.19
CA LEU A 87 -2.55 -3.66 9.88
C LEU A 87 -2.92 -3.32 11.33
N TYR A 88 -4.13 -2.77 11.53
CA TYR A 88 -4.59 -2.40 12.85
C TYR A 88 -4.70 -3.61 13.78
N GLU A 89 -5.30 -4.68 13.28
CA GLU A 89 -5.48 -5.91 14.05
C GLU A 89 -4.16 -6.63 14.34
N ALA A 90 -3.23 -6.65 13.36
CA ALA A 90 -1.91 -7.22 13.55
C ALA A 90 -1.13 -6.45 14.64
N LEU A 91 -1.06 -5.12 14.53
CA LEU A 91 -0.41 -4.29 15.54
C LEU A 91 -1.03 -4.47 16.92
N TYR A 92 -2.36 -4.48 17.01
CA TYR A 92 -3.06 -4.71 18.28
C TYR A 92 -2.75 -6.10 18.89
N ALA A 93 -2.70 -7.14 18.05
CA ALA A 93 -2.47 -8.52 18.51
C ALA A 93 -1.00 -8.79 18.90
N MET A 94 -0.07 -7.98 18.39
CA MET A 94 1.38 -8.18 18.52
C MET A 94 2.03 -7.24 19.54
N SER A 95 1.32 -6.29 20.14
CA SER A 95 1.93 -5.25 20.97
C SER A 95 1.08 -4.84 22.17
N ASP A 96 1.75 -4.29 23.16
CA ASP A 96 1.16 -3.56 24.27
C ASP A 96 1.42 -2.05 24.13
N PRO A 97 0.57 -1.18 24.74
CA PRO A 97 0.82 0.26 24.76
C PRO A 97 2.21 0.62 25.26
N GLY A 98 2.93 1.45 24.53
CA GLY A 98 4.32 1.83 24.80
C GLY A 98 5.36 1.05 24.01
N ASP A 99 4.98 -0.07 23.38
CA ASP A 99 5.88 -0.82 22.49
C ASP A 99 6.34 0.02 21.29
N SER A 100 7.57 -0.25 20.85
CA SER A 100 8.18 0.48 19.74
C SER A 100 7.95 -0.23 18.40
N VAL A 101 7.65 0.58 17.38
CA VAL A 101 7.44 0.09 16.00
C VAL A 101 8.39 0.81 15.05
N LEU A 102 9.35 0.08 14.49
CA LEU A 102 10.26 0.63 13.48
C LEU A 102 9.55 0.73 12.13
N ILE A 103 9.62 1.91 11.53
CA ILE A 103 8.98 2.24 10.26
C ILE A 103 10.00 2.97 9.39
N PHE A 104 10.22 2.45 8.18
CA PHE A 104 11.07 3.14 7.19
C PHE A 104 10.31 4.29 6.55
N LYS A 105 10.92 5.48 6.50
CA LYS A 105 10.37 6.67 5.84
C LYS A 105 11.11 6.98 4.52
N PRO A 106 10.39 7.50 3.50
CA PRO A 106 8.97 7.85 3.54
C PRO A 106 8.09 6.65 3.83
N HIS A 107 6.89 6.85 4.39
CA HIS A 107 6.02 5.77 4.76
C HIS A 107 4.55 6.05 4.39
N TRP A 108 3.75 5.01 4.30
CA TRP A 108 2.31 5.20 4.24
C TRP A 108 1.78 5.78 5.57
N PRO A 109 1.03 6.90 5.54
CA PRO A 109 0.62 7.60 6.77
C PRO A 109 -0.15 6.75 7.78
N ALA A 110 -0.83 5.69 7.31
CA ALA A 110 -1.59 4.82 8.20
C ALA A 110 -0.72 4.06 9.19
N TYR A 111 0.56 3.80 8.91
CA TYR A 111 1.44 3.10 9.86
C TYR A 111 1.60 3.91 11.16
N VAL A 112 2.02 5.16 11.03
CA VAL A 112 2.21 6.06 12.19
C VAL A 112 0.86 6.36 12.86
N ALA A 113 -0.19 6.63 12.09
CA ALA A 113 -1.51 6.90 12.65
C ALA A 113 -2.06 5.72 13.44
N THR A 114 -1.85 4.47 12.98
CA THR A 114 -2.28 3.28 13.71
C THR A 114 -1.46 3.08 14.99
N CYS A 115 -0.14 3.29 14.93
CA CYS A 115 0.70 3.27 16.14
C CYS A 115 0.18 4.27 17.19
N GLN A 116 -0.12 5.51 16.79
CA GLN A 116 -0.65 6.53 17.69
C GLN A 116 -2.00 6.14 18.30
N LEU A 117 -2.91 5.59 17.50
CA LEU A 117 -4.21 5.09 17.98
C LEU A 117 -4.08 3.98 19.04
N LEU A 118 -3.06 3.16 18.90
CA LEU A 118 -2.80 2.04 19.82
C LEU A 118 -1.86 2.41 20.99
N GLY A 119 -1.41 3.67 21.06
CA GLY A 119 -0.47 4.11 22.09
C GLY A 119 0.94 3.54 21.93
N LEU A 120 1.31 3.14 20.70
CA LEU A 120 2.63 2.62 20.36
C LEU A 120 3.59 3.77 20.01
N ARG A 121 4.89 3.54 20.16
CA ARG A 121 5.95 4.51 19.84
C ARG A 121 6.54 4.23 18.46
N PRO A 122 6.21 5.02 17.42
CA PRO A 122 6.86 4.86 16.12
C PRO A 122 8.33 5.30 16.18
N VAL A 123 9.22 4.46 15.66
CA VAL A 123 10.65 4.72 15.46
C VAL A 123 10.87 4.89 13.97
N LEU A 124 11.07 6.14 13.53
CA LEU A 124 11.17 6.47 12.11
C LEU A 124 12.62 6.45 11.65
N VAL A 125 12.94 5.66 10.63
CA VAL A 125 14.29 5.49 10.07
C VAL A 125 14.24 5.79 8.57
N ASP A 126 15.21 6.58 8.06
CA ASP A 126 15.29 6.84 6.61
C ASP A 126 15.56 5.55 5.84
N LEU A 127 14.72 5.26 4.85
CA LEU A 127 14.93 4.11 3.97
C LEU A 127 16.17 4.36 3.09
N PRO A 128 17.19 3.51 3.15
CA PRO A 128 18.38 3.65 2.31
C PRO A 128 18.11 3.18 0.87
N ASP A 129 19.00 3.52 -0.04
CA ASP A 129 18.95 2.99 -1.42
C ASP A 129 19.04 1.46 -1.42
N ALA A 130 19.87 0.89 -0.53
CA ALA A 130 19.96 -0.55 -0.32
C ALA A 130 19.99 -0.91 1.17
N ILE A 131 19.17 -1.89 1.56
CA ILE A 131 19.17 -2.44 2.92
C ILE A 131 20.34 -3.43 3.05
N THR A 132 21.31 -3.03 3.86
CA THR A 132 22.51 -3.83 4.13
C THR A 132 22.60 -4.19 5.62
N PRO A 133 23.37 -5.24 5.99
CA PRO A 133 23.61 -5.54 7.40
C PRO A 133 24.23 -4.37 8.18
N ALA A 134 25.13 -3.59 7.54
CA ALA A 134 25.74 -2.42 8.15
C ALA A 134 24.70 -1.33 8.46
N PHE A 135 23.75 -1.07 7.55
CA PHE A 135 22.65 -0.16 7.80
C PHE A 135 21.75 -0.67 8.94
N LEU A 136 21.34 -1.93 8.88
CA LEU A 136 20.46 -2.52 9.90
C LEU A 136 21.10 -2.52 11.30
N ALA A 137 22.41 -2.64 11.38
CA ALA A 137 23.14 -2.52 12.65
C ALA A 137 23.08 -1.10 13.27
N THR A 138 22.72 -0.07 12.50
CA THR A 138 22.50 1.29 13.00
C THR A 138 21.07 1.55 13.46
N CYS A 139 20.13 0.67 13.13
CA CYS A 139 18.73 0.84 13.48
C CYS A 139 18.53 0.57 14.99
N GLU A 140 17.69 1.40 15.61
CA GLU A 140 17.25 1.15 17.00
C GLU A 140 16.48 -0.18 17.05
N THR A 141 16.71 -0.97 18.07
CA THR A 141 15.93 -2.18 18.32
C THR A 141 14.49 -1.79 18.67
N ALA A 142 13.53 -2.37 17.99
CA ALA A 142 12.11 -2.15 18.20
C ALA A 142 11.38 -3.47 18.48
N SER A 143 10.22 -3.40 19.13
CA SER A 143 9.39 -4.58 19.39
C SER A 143 8.84 -5.17 18.09
N ILE A 144 8.45 -4.27 17.15
CA ILE A 144 7.91 -4.63 15.84
C ILE A 144 8.63 -3.84 14.76
N VAL A 145 8.81 -4.43 13.59
CA VAL A 145 9.21 -3.72 12.36
C VAL A 145 8.14 -3.85 11.29
N ILE A 146 7.79 -2.73 10.62
CA ILE A 146 6.92 -2.73 9.46
C ILE A 146 7.77 -2.62 8.20
N VAL A 147 7.62 -3.60 7.30
CA VAL A 147 8.26 -3.63 5.99
C VAL A 147 7.17 -3.51 4.92
N ASN A 148 7.29 -2.56 4.00
CA ASN A 148 6.36 -2.41 2.87
C ASN A 148 7.07 -2.76 1.57
N ASN A 149 6.70 -3.86 0.95
CA ASN A 149 7.33 -4.35 -0.28
C ASN A 149 6.27 -4.88 -1.28
N PRO A 150 6.11 -4.27 -2.44
CA PRO A 150 6.74 -3.02 -2.94
C PRO A 150 6.37 -1.80 -2.10
N HIS A 151 7.27 -0.83 -2.07
CA HIS A 151 7.26 0.27 -1.12
C HIS A 151 6.42 1.48 -1.59
N ASN A 152 5.47 1.92 -0.78
CA ASN A 152 4.73 3.17 -0.98
C ASN A 152 5.33 4.25 -0.05
N PRO A 153 5.85 5.39 -0.58
CA PRO A 153 5.54 5.97 -1.90
C PRO A 153 6.61 5.79 -2.98
N THR A 154 7.79 5.24 -2.67
CA THR A 154 8.94 5.28 -3.58
C THR A 154 8.84 4.34 -4.77
N GLY A 155 7.98 3.32 -4.68
CA GLY A 155 7.88 2.26 -5.68
C GLY A 155 9.08 1.31 -5.70
N LYS A 156 9.97 1.37 -4.70
CA LYS A 156 11.08 0.43 -4.57
C LYS A 156 10.55 -1.00 -4.40
N VAL A 157 11.07 -1.93 -5.17
CA VAL A 157 10.90 -3.37 -4.96
C VAL A 157 12.18 -3.88 -4.30
N TYR A 158 12.08 -4.44 -3.09
CA TYR A 158 13.25 -4.96 -2.40
C TYR A 158 13.79 -6.18 -3.13
N THR A 159 15.09 -6.21 -3.28
CA THR A 159 15.79 -7.39 -3.80
C THR A 159 15.70 -8.54 -2.80
N ARG A 160 15.86 -9.77 -3.30
CA ARG A 160 15.93 -10.96 -2.44
C ARG A 160 16.98 -10.81 -1.34
N ALA A 161 18.16 -10.28 -1.69
CA ALA A 161 19.25 -10.07 -0.72
C ALA A 161 18.87 -9.08 0.38
N GLU A 162 18.18 -7.98 0.05
CA GLU A 162 17.70 -7.01 1.05
C GLU A 162 16.68 -7.64 2.02
N LEU A 163 15.77 -8.47 1.49
CA LEU A 163 14.80 -9.18 2.31
C LEU A 163 15.48 -10.25 3.19
N GLU A 164 16.51 -10.92 2.69
CA GLU A 164 17.32 -11.87 3.48
C GLU A 164 18.08 -11.14 4.60
N HIS A 165 18.66 -9.97 4.34
CA HIS A 165 19.27 -9.13 5.39
C HIS A 165 18.26 -8.71 6.45
N LEU A 166 17.05 -8.29 6.04
CA LEU A 166 15.96 -7.95 6.98
C LEU A 166 15.54 -9.14 7.81
N ARG A 167 15.35 -10.31 7.19
CA ARG A 167 15.05 -11.56 7.90
C ARG A 167 16.08 -11.88 8.98
N ASP A 168 17.35 -11.86 8.60
CA ASP A 168 18.45 -12.22 9.52
C ASP A 168 18.53 -11.22 10.69
N TRP A 169 18.31 -9.93 10.38
CA TRP A 169 18.26 -8.90 11.42
C TRP A 169 17.06 -9.05 12.35
N VAL A 170 15.87 -9.33 11.82
CA VAL A 170 14.66 -9.60 12.62
C VAL A 170 14.88 -10.80 13.52
N GLN A 171 15.44 -11.89 13.01
CA GLN A 171 15.76 -13.08 13.79
C GLN A 171 16.77 -12.78 14.92
N ALA A 172 17.80 -12.01 14.62
CA ALA A 172 18.84 -11.68 15.60
C ALA A 172 18.38 -10.69 16.67
N SER A 173 17.51 -9.73 16.31
CA SER A 173 17.00 -8.72 17.24
C SER A 173 15.86 -9.24 18.13
N GLY A 174 15.19 -10.31 17.74
CA GLY A 174 13.97 -10.80 18.39
C GLY A 174 12.73 -9.92 18.12
N ALA A 175 12.82 -8.97 17.19
CA ALA A 175 11.69 -8.16 16.79
C ALA A 175 10.65 -9.01 16.05
N GLN A 176 9.38 -8.67 16.21
CA GLN A 176 8.30 -9.19 15.36
C GLN A 176 8.24 -8.40 14.05
N VAL A 177 7.65 -8.97 13.00
CA VAL A 177 7.60 -8.32 11.69
C VAL A 177 6.18 -8.33 11.08
N ILE A 178 5.76 -7.16 10.59
CA ILE A 178 4.59 -7.01 9.73
C ILE A 178 5.09 -6.62 8.34
N VAL A 179 4.70 -7.40 7.33
CA VAL A 179 5.08 -7.14 5.94
C VAL A 179 3.83 -6.77 5.15
N ASP A 180 3.78 -5.55 4.63
CA ASP A 180 2.69 -5.08 3.76
C ASP A 180 3.07 -5.30 2.30
N GLU A 181 2.46 -6.31 1.67
CA GLU A 181 2.65 -6.70 0.27
C GLU A 181 1.47 -6.27 -0.63
N SER A 182 0.77 -5.19 -0.27
CA SER A 182 -0.42 -4.72 -1.00
C SER A 182 -0.19 -4.38 -2.47
N TYR A 183 1.06 -4.20 -2.89
CA TYR A 183 1.45 -3.88 -4.28
C TYR A 183 2.16 -5.03 -5.00
N GLU A 184 2.10 -6.26 -4.51
CA GLU A 184 2.84 -7.42 -5.03
C GLU A 184 2.69 -7.62 -6.55
N HIS A 185 1.53 -7.31 -7.14
CA HIS A 185 1.24 -7.48 -8.56
C HIS A 185 1.53 -6.24 -9.43
N LEU A 186 1.94 -5.11 -8.83
CA LEU A 186 2.18 -3.86 -9.55
C LEU A 186 3.67 -3.57 -9.74
N SER A 187 4.47 -4.57 -10.08
CA SER A 187 5.89 -4.42 -10.39
C SER A 187 6.13 -4.28 -11.90
N PHE A 188 6.98 -3.34 -12.32
CA PHE A 188 7.24 -2.98 -13.72
C PHE A 188 8.55 -3.53 -14.26
N GLY A 189 9.36 -4.15 -13.43
CA GLY A 189 10.67 -4.68 -13.80
C GLY A 189 11.10 -5.80 -12.86
N PRO A 190 11.57 -5.51 -11.64
CA PRO A 190 11.98 -6.54 -10.70
C PRO A 190 10.79 -7.42 -10.29
N ALA A 191 11.01 -8.73 -10.22
CA ALA A 191 9.99 -9.63 -9.69
C ALA A 191 9.83 -9.41 -8.18
N HIS A 192 8.58 -9.31 -7.73
CA HIS A 192 8.27 -9.30 -6.30
C HIS A 192 8.70 -10.63 -5.67
N THR A 193 9.28 -10.55 -4.49
CA THR A 193 9.58 -11.71 -3.63
C THR A 193 8.86 -11.49 -2.31
N SER A 194 8.02 -12.45 -1.89
CA SER A 194 7.38 -12.38 -0.59
C SER A 194 8.40 -12.68 0.52
N PHE A 195 8.38 -11.87 1.59
CA PHE A 195 9.24 -12.08 2.75
C PHE A 195 8.97 -13.43 3.42
N ALA A 196 7.71 -13.83 3.52
CA ALA A 196 7.32 -15.09 4.15
C ALA A 196 7.86 -16.33 3.40
N ALA A 197 8.16 -16.21 2.10
CA ALA A 197 8.79 -17.28 1.33
C ALA A 197 10.29 -17.48 1.64
N LEU A 198 10.91 -16.55 2.38
CA LEU A 198 12.34 -16.56 2.67
C LEU A 198 12.69 -17.04 4.08
N CYS A 199 11.68 -17.37 4.90
CA CYS A 199 11.89 -17.68 6.32
C CYS A 199 10.86 -18.68 6.83
N ASP A 200 11.10 -19.21 8.03
CA ASP A 200 10.05 -19.82 8.83
C ASP A 200 9.19 -18.71 9.47
N TRP A 201 8.25 -18.21 8.69
CA TRP A 201 7.38 -17.10 9.09
C TRP A 201 6.51 -17.43 10.32
N ARG A 202 6.24 -18.73 10.55
CA ARG A 202 5.54 -19.20 11.75
C ARG A 202 6.37 -19.02 13.01
N ALA A 203 7.61 -19.46 12.93
CA ALA A 203 8.56 -19.33 14.07
C ALA A 203 8.91 -17.87 14.36
N LEU A 204 8.97 -17.01 13.30
CA LEU A 204 9.19 -15.57 13.44
C LEU A 204 7.97 -14.81 13.98
N GLY A 205 6.79 -15.42 14.00
CA GLY A 205 5.57 -14.68 14.31
C GLY A 205 5.26 -13.60 13.26
N ALA A 206 5.69 -13.79 12.00
CA ALA A 206 5.52 -12.79 10.96
C ALA A 206 4.06 -12.71 10.49
N VAL A 207 3.58 -11.48 10.28
CA VAL A 207 2.28 -11.20 9.65
C VAL A 207 2.51 -10.59 8.29
N THR A 208 1.97 -11.22 7.23
CA THR A 208 2.01 -10.66 5.87
C THR A 208 0.62 -10.22 5.44
N ILE A 209 0.51 -8.98 4.98
CA ILE A 209 -0.75 -8.33 4.62
C ILE A 209 -0.86 -8.23 3.10
N TYR A 210 -1.99 -8.63 2.56
CA TYR A 210 -2.35 -8.60 1.15
C TYR A 210 -3.61 -7.78 0.91
N SER A 211 -3.72 -7.17 -0.27
CA SER A 211 -4.86 -6.32 -0.62
C SER A 211 -5.34 -6.54 -2.05
N ALA A 212 -6.66 -6.66 -2.23
CA ALA A 212 -7.27 -6.62 -3.55
C ALA A 212 -7.39 -5.20 -4.12
N SER A 213 -7.20 -4.17 -3.31
CA SER A 213 -7.50 -2.77 -3.68
C SER A 213 -6.72 -2.32 -4.90
N GLN A 214 -5.39 -2.42 -4.88
CA GLN A 214 -4.54 -1.88 -5.93
C GLN A 214 -4.28 -2.91 -7.04
N SER A 215 -4.05 -4.15 -6.67
CA SER A 215 -3.70 -5.24 -7.59
C SER A 215 -4.83 -5.62 -8.56
N TYR A 216 -6.09 -5.36 -8.17
CA TYR A 216 -7.28 -5.75 -8.94
C TYR A 216 -8.29 -4.61 -9.17
N ALA A 217 -7.88 -3.36 -8.98
CA ALA A 217 -8.77 -2.20 -9.11
C ALA A 217 -10.03 -2.26 -8.20
N MET A 218 -9.92 -2.89 -7.03
CA MET A 218 -11.03 -3.18 -6.13
C MET A 218 -11.04 -2.33 -4.85
N MET A 219 -10.60 -1.05 -4.93
CA MET A 219 -10.48 -0.19 -3.76
C MET A 219 -11.81 -0.01 -3.01
N GLY A 220 -12.90 0.17 -3.75
CA GLY A 220 -14.25 0.34 -3.19
C GLY A 220 -14.84 -0.92 -2.57
N TRP A 221 -14.31 -2.11 -2.88
CA TRP A 221 -14.78 -3.39 -2.35
C TRP A 221 -14.34 -3.64 -0.91
N ARG A 222 -13.29 -2.94 -0.46
CA ARG A 222 -12.78 -3.00 0.91
C ARG A 222 -12.39 -4.40 1.35
N ILE A 223 -11.55 -5.10 0.58
CA ILE A 223 -11.11 -6.46 0.90
C ILE A 223 -9.58 -6.57 0.88
N GLY A 224 -9.08 -7.26 1.88
CA GLY A 224 -7.71 -7.72 2.03
C GLY A 224 -7.69 -8.96 2.92
N PHE A 225 -6.52 -9.50 3.15
CA PHE A 225 -6.31 -10.59 4.10
C PHE A 225 -4.93 -10.52 4.72
N ALA A 226 -4.76 -11.17 5.86
CA ALA A 226 -3.46 -11.39 6.46
C ALA A 226 -3.17 -12.89 6.54
N LEU A 227 -1.90 -13.24 6.29
CA LEU A 227 -1.27 -14.49 6.62
C LEU A 227 -0.52 -14.30 7.95
N ALA A 228 -0.82 -15.12 8.95
CA ALA A 228 -0.17 -15.07 10.24
C ALA A 228 -0.18 -16.46 10.90
N PRO A 229 0.69 -16.74 11.88
CA PRO A 229 0.56 -17.94 12.69
C PRO A 229 -0.82 -18.06 13.31
N ALA A 230 -1.38 -19.28 13.40
CA ALA A 230 -2.74 -19.50 13.86
C ALA A 230 -3.07 -18.86 15.24
N PRO A 231 -2.15 -18.80 16.22
CA PRO A 231 -2.43 -18.07 17.47
C PRO A 231 -2.62 -16.56 17.27
N LEU A 232 -1.89 -15.92 16.32
CA LEU A 232 -2.07 -14.51 16.00
C LEU A 232 -3.38 -14.28 15.24
N VAL A 233 -3.75 -15.17 14.30
CA VAL A 233 -5.06 -15.13 13.64
C VAL A 233 -6.19 -15.22 14.67
N ALA A 234 -6.07 -16.07 15.70
CA ALA A 234 -7.06 -16.17 16.77
C ALA A 234 -7.15 -14.89 17.62
N ALA A 235 -6.03 -14.21 17.88
CA ALA A 235 -6.02 -12.91 18.56
C ALA A 235 -6.67 -11.81 17.70
N MET A 236 -6.33 -11.73 16.41
CA MET A 236 -6.96 -10.81 15.44
C MET A 236 -8.46 -11.07 15.32
N GLN A 237 -8.89 -12.33 15.26
CA GLN A 237 -10.30 -12.72 15.26
C GLN A 237 -11.05 -12.23 16.49
N THR A 238 -10.42 -12.29 17.68
CA THR A 238 -11.02 -11.83 18.93
C THR A 238 -11.28 -10.32 18.89
N LEU A 239 -10.43 -9.57 18.20
CA LEU A 239 -10.61 -8.14 17.99
C LEU A 239 -11.65 -7.87 16.87
N GLN A 240 -11.57 -8.56 15.73
CA GLN A 240 -12.47 -8.34 14.59
C GLN A 240 -13.93 -8.61 14.94
N GLY A 241 -14.18 -9.62 15.76
CA GLY A 241 -15.53 -10.05 16.14
C GLY A 241 -16.42 -8.92 16.66
N PRO A 242 -16.05 -8.19 17.72
CA PRO A 242 -16.86 -7.09 18.27
C PRO A 242 -16.84 -5.81 17.44
N ILE A 243 -15.84 -5.59 16.53
CA ILE A 243 -15.69 -4.36 15.76
C ILE A 243 -16.50 -4.42 14.46
N THR A 244 -16.26 -5.45 13.65
CA THR A 244 -16.84 -5.55 12.30
C THR A 244 -17.53 -6.88 12.04
N ALA A 245 -17.45 -7.84 12.96
CA ALA A 245 -17.84 -9.22 12.75
C ALA A 245 -17.11 -9.82 11.48
N ALA A 246 -17.84 -10.50 10.62
CA ALA A 246 -17.27 -10.97 9.36
C ALA A 246 -17.25 -9.87 8.30
N VAL A 247 -16.28 -9.92 7.41
CA VAL A 247 -16.28 -9.10 6.20
C VAL A 247 -17.44 -9.53 5.28
N SER A 248 -17.94 -8.60 4.46
CA SER A 248 -18.99 -8.87 3.47
C SER A 248 -18.75 -10.18 2.71
N HIS A 249 -19.71 -11.11 2.72
CA HIS A 249 -19.56 -12.39 2.04
C HIS A 249 -19.38 -12.20 0.52
N LEU A 250 -20.12 -11.28 -0.09
CA LEU A 250 -19.95 -10.94 -1.51
C LEU A 250 -18.55 -10.40 -1.80
N GLY A 251 -18.02 -9.56 -0.90
CA GLY A 251 -16.63 -9.08 -0.98
C GLY A 251 -15.62 -10.21 -0.90
N GLN A 252 -15.86 -11.22 -0.05
CA GLN A 252 -14.99 -12.38 0.07
C GLN A 252 -15.00 -13.24 -1.22
N VAL A 253 -16.18 -13.47 -1.81
CA VAL A 253 -16.32 -14.17 -3.11
C VAL A 253 -15.56 -13.41 -4.20
N ALA A 254 -15.73 -12.08 -4.26
CA ALA A 254 -15.02 -11.24 -5.21
C ALA A 254 -13.50 -11.35 -5.05
N THR A 255 -13.01 -11.34 -3.81
CA THR A 255 -11.58 -11.47 -3.52
C THR A 255 -11.01 -12.80 -3.97
N ALA A 256 -11.69 -13.91 -3.64
CA ALA A 256 -11.25 -15.22 -4.07
C ALA A 256 -11.17 -15.32 -5.61
N ALA A 257 -12.18 -14.80 -6.32
CA ALA A 257 -12.18 -14.74 -7.78
C ALA A 257 -11.05 -13.86 -8.33
N ALA A 258 -10.76 -12.72 -7.69
CA ALA A 258 -9.67 -11.83 -8.10
C ALA A 258 -8.30 -12.51 -7.99
N PHE A 259 -8.01 -13.13 -6.86
CA PHE A 259 -6.74 -13.80 -6.63
C PHE A 259 -6.58 -15.09 -7.47
N GLU A 260 -7.67 -15.71 -7.88
CA GLU A 260 -7.62 -16.83 -8.86
C GLU A 260 -7.38 -16.35 -10.29
N ALA A 261 -7.88 -15.16 -10.65
CA ALA A 261 -7.60 -14.55 -11.95
C ALA A 261 -6.12 -14.19 -12.14
N GLY A 262 -5.38 -14.07 -11.04
CA GLY A 262 -3.95 -13.75 -11.05
C GLY A 262 -3.64 -12.32 -11.49
N THR A 263 -2.37 -12.06 -11.78
CA THR A 263 -1.88 -10.72 -12.12
C THR A 263 -2.58 -10.11 -13.34
N GLN A 264 -3.09 -8.91 -13.20
CA GLN A 264 -3.73 -8.14 -14.27
C GLN A 264 -2.66 -7.47 -15.15
N ARG A 265 -2.04 -8.22 -16.07
CA ARG A 265 -0.91 -7.76 -16.89
C ARG A 265 -1.19 -6.49 -17.68
N HIS A 266 -2.39 -6.40 -18.30
CA HIS A 266 -2.79 -5.22 -19.08
C HIS A 266 -2.81 -3.94 -18.23
N MET A 267 -3.27 -4.03 -16.98
CA MET A 267 -3.27 -2.92 -16.03
C MET A 267 -1.83 -2.53 -15.63
N THR A 268 -0.99 -3.52 -15.36
CA THR A 268 0.42 -3.28 -15.00
C THR A 268 1.20 -2.66 -16.14
N GLU A 269 0.93 -3.07 -17.39
CA GLU A 269 1.53 -2.50 -18.60
C GLU A 269 1.09 -1.05 -18.83
N ASP A 270 -0.21 -0.75 -18.72
CA ASP A 270 -0.73 0.64 -18.82
C ASP A 270 -0.09 1.54 -17.74
N TYR A 271 -0.01 1.06 -16.51
CA TYR A 271 0.62 1.83 -15.44
C TYR A 271 2.10 2.10 -15.71
N ARG A 272 2.83 1.12 -16.24
CA ARG A 272 4.22 1.32 -16.66
C ARG A 272 4.34 2.39 -17.76
N GLU A 273 3.49 2.33 -18.77
CA GLU A 273 3.50 3.31 -19.86
C GLU A 273 3.18 4.72 -19.36
N ARG A 274 2.18 4.88 -18.50
CA ARG A 274 1.83 6.16 -17.87
C ARG A 274 2.95 6.69 -16.99
N ARG A 275 3.57 5.82 -16.17
CA ARG A 275 4.76 6.18 -15.40
C ARG A 275 5.84 6.77 -16.29
N ASP A 276 6.20 6.06 -17.35
CA ASP A 276 7.27 6.46 -18.26
C ASP A 276 6.92 7.78 -18.98
N MET A 277 5.66 7.96 -19.32
CA MET A 277 5.16 9.19 -19.94
C MET A 277 5.27 10.37 -18.99
N VAL A 278 4.82 10.22 -17.74
CA VAL A 278 4.84 11.30 -16.75
C VAL A 278 6.26 11.61 -16.28
N VAL A 279 7.10 10.59 -16.01
CA VAL A 279 8.51 10.80 -15.62
C VAL A 279 9.27 11.60 -16.68
N ARG A 280 9.00 11.35 -17.98
CA ARG A 280 9.62 12.14 -19.08
C ARG A 280 9.28 13.62 -19.03
N GLN A 281 8.09 14.01 -18.52
CA GLN A 281 7.70 15.43 -18.43
C GLN A 281 8.50 16.18 -17.35
N PHE A 282 8.97 15.48 -16.31
CA PHE A 282 9.78 16.06 -15.23
C PHE A 282 11.29 16.03 -15.52
N ARG A 283 11.71 15.38 -16.62
CA ARG A 283 13.13 15.34 -16.98
C ARG A 283 13.66 16.76 -17.23
N ASP A 284 14.87 17.01 -16.79
CA ASP A 284 15.60 18.27 -17.00
C ASP A 284 14.99 19.51 -16.34
N LEU A 285 13.99 19.35 -15.47
CA LEU A 285 13.49 20.45 -14.66
C LEU A 285 14.44 20.75 -13.48
N PRO A 286 14.96 21.98 -13.35
CA PRO A 286 16.01 22.27 -12.37
C PRO A 286 15.54 22.24 -10.91
N TRP A 287 14.23 22.33 -10.69
CA TRP A 287 13.65 22.48 -9.36
C TRP A 287 13.15 21.15 -8.73
N ILE A 288 13.10 20.05 -9.50
CA ILE A 288 12.63 18.75 -9.03
C ILE A 288 13.53 17.63 -9.53
N VAL A 289 13.74 16.63 -8.68
CA VAL A 289 14.29 15.33 -9.09
C VAL A 289 13.19 14.29 -8.93
N MET A 290 12.66 13.81 -10.06
CA MET A 290 11.60 12.82 -10.07
C MET A 290 12.20 11.42 -10.16
N HIS A 291 11.90 10.56 -9.18
CA HIS A 291 12.33 9.17 -9.19
C HIS A 291 11.37 8.32 -10.02
N SER A 292 11.91 7.44 -10.85
CA SER A 292 11.12 6.46 -11.61
C SER A 292 10.90 5.23 -10.73
N PRO A 293 9.66 4.92 -10.34
CA PRO A 293 9.39 3.79 -9.47
C PRO A 293 9.47 2.46 -10.23
N ASP A 294 9.89 1.40 -9.55
CA ASP A 294 9.85 0.03 -10.06
C ASP A 294 8.47 -0.62 -9.88
N SER A 295 7.61 -0.01 -9.08
CA SER A 295 6.31 -0.54 -8.71
C SER A 295 5.34 0.57 -8.26
N GLY A 296 4.04 0.21 -8.25
CA GLY A 296 2.98 1.01 -7.64
C GLY A 296 2.55 2.21 -8.48
N PRO A 297 1.51 2.92 -8.05
CA PRO A 297 0.85 3.98 -8.84
C PRO A 297 1.35 5.40 -8.50
N TYR A 298 2.51 5.55 -7.89
CA TYR A 298 3.00 6.83 -7.37
C TYR A 298 4.39 7.17 -7.88
N LEU A 299 4.60 8.47 -8.15
CA LEU A 299 5.91 9.08 -8.33
C LEU A 299 6.32 9.76 -7.03
N TRP A 300 7.62 9.73 -6.74
CA TRP A 300 8.24 10.37 -5.59
C TRP A 300 9.24 11.42 -6.08
N GLY A 301 8.98 12.70 -5.80
CA GLY A 301 9.74 13.83 -6.30
C GLY A 301 10.41 14.62 -5.19
N ASP A 302 11.72 14.87 -5.31
CA ASP A 302 12.50 15.75 -4.46
C ASP A 302 12.38 17.20 -4.97
N VAL A 303 11.75 18.06 -4.17
CA VAL A 303 11.54 19.50 -4.48
C VAL A 303 12.32 20.42 -3.55
N ARG A 304 13.29 19.91 -2.80
CA ARG A 304 14.09 20.70 -1.84
C ARG A 304 14.82 21.88 -2.47
N ARG A 305 15.13 21.81 -3.76
CA ARG A 305 15.65 22.95 -4.53
C ARG A 305 14.65 24.10 -4.67
N LEU A 306 13.36 23.81 -4.51
CA LEU A 306 12.27 24.77 -4.61
C LEU A 306 11.69 25.11 -3.23
N THR A 307 11.42 24.12 -2.39
CA THR A 307 10.88 24.36 -1.05
C THR A 307 11.07 23.14 -0.14
N HIS A 308 11.17 23.40 1.16
CA HIS A 308 11.05 22.38 2.20
C HIS A 308 9.63 22.31 2.78
N ASP A 309 8.82 23.37 2.63
CA ASP A 309 7.41 23.38 3.05
C ASP A 309 6.54 22.84 1.90
N THR A 310 6.38 21.53 1.86
CA THR A 310 5.58 20.88 0.84
C THR A 310 4.08 20.88 1.15
N VAL A 311 3.70 21.22 2.39
CA VAL A 311 2.30 21.46 2.74
C VAL A 311 1.82 22.74 2.07
N ALA A 312 2.52 23.87 2.27
CA ALA A 312 2.17 25.12 1.62
C ALA A 312 2.24 25.01 0.09
N PHE A 313 3.24 24.28 -0.45
CA PHE A 313 3.33 24.00 -1.89
C PHE A 313 2.08 23.26 -2.42
N ALA A 314 1.64 22.20 -1.74
CA ALA A 314 0.49 21.41 -2.17
C ALA A 314 -0.84 22.18 -2.03
N GLU A 315 -0.95 23.03 -1.02
CA GLU A 315 -2.13 23.90 -0.82
C GLU A 315 -2.22 24.97 -1.91
N ALA A 316 -1.14 25.68 -2.19
CA ALA A 316 -1.09 26.68 -3.24
C ALA A 316 -1.33 26.06 -4.64
N LEU A 317 -0.75 24.89 -4.92
CA LEU A 317 -0.99 24.16 -6.17
C LEU A 317 -2.48 23.80 -6.34
N LEU A 318 -3.14 23.38 -5.26
CA LEU A 318 -4.58 23.10 -5.31
C LEU A 318 -5.41 24.36 -5.54
N GLU A 319 -5.08 25.47 -4.89
CA GLU A 319 -5.80 26.74 -4.98
C GLU A 319 -5.63 27.44 -6.34
N GLU A 320 -4.40 27.46 -6.86
CA GLU A 320 -4.08 28.20 -8.08
C GLU A 320 -4.28 27.40 -9.36
N GLU A 321 -4.01 26.09 -9.30
CA GLU A 321 -4.01 25.24 -10.50
C GLU A 321 -5.07 24.13 -10.47
N SER A 322 -5.83 24.00 -9.37
CA SER A 322 -6.81 22.93 -9.15
C SER A 322 -6.20 21.53 -9.24
N VAL A 323 -4.95 21.37 -8.77
CA VAL A 323 -4.24 20.08 -8.74
C VAL A 323 -3.92 19.68 -7.31
N ALA A 324 -4.40 18.52 -6.89
CA ALA A 324 -4.11 17.95 -5.58
C ALA A 324 -2.95 16.94 -5.66
N ILE A 325 -1.97 17.08 -4.79
CA ILE A 325 -0.86 16.14 -4.59
C ILE A 325 -0.70 15.81 -3.10
N MET A 326 0.09 14.80 -2.77
CA MET A 326 0.41 14.49 -1.39
C MET A 326 1.74 15.14 -1.00
N PRO A 327 1.78 16.01 0.02
CA PRO A 327 3.03 16.55 0.54
C PRO A 327 3.84 15.48 1.25
N GLY A 328 5.16 15.56 1.13
CA GLY A 328 6.09 14.60 1.75
C GLY A 328 6.07 14.64 3.27
N ASP A 329 5.68 15.76 3.87
CA ASP A 329 5.47 15.91 5.30
C ASP A 329 4.50 14.84 5.84
N ALA A 330 3.40 14.58 5.12
CA ALA A 330 2.44 13.53 5.49
C ALA A 330 3.02 12.11 5.41
N LEU A 331 4.15 11.95 4.73
CA LEU A 331 4.86 10.68 4.52
C LEU A 331 6.17 10.62 5.33
N GLY A 332 6.38 11.61 6.22
CA GLY A 332 7.53 11.71 7.12
C GLY A 332 8.79 12.32 6.51
N VAL A 333 8.73 12.89 5.29
CA VAL A 333 9.91 13.46 4.60
C VAL A 333 9.57 14.83 3.97
N PRO A 334 9.75 15.93 4.71
CA PRO A 334 9.59 17.29 4.17
C PRO A 334 10.50 17.55 2.96
N GLY A 335 10.07 18.41 2.05
CA GLY A 335 10.83 18.72 0.83
C GLY A 335 10.64 17.71 -0.30
N PHE A 336 9.72 16.76 -0.15
CA PHE A 336 9.32 15.81 -1.18
C PHE A 336 7.83 15.89 -1.47
N ILE A 337 7.42 15.39 -2.64
CA ILE A 337 6.02 15.29 -3.04
C ILE A 337 5.73 13.91 -3.60
N ARG A 338 4.50 13.41 -3.38
CA ARG A 338 4.00 12.19 -4.04
C ARG A 338 2.90 12.56 -5.03
N ILE A 339 3.04 12.08 -6.26
CA ILE A 339 2.09 12.28 -7.36
C ILE A 339 1.56 10.93 -7.80
N GLY A 340 0.23 10.73 -7.71
CA GLY A 340 -0.44 9.60 -8.35
C GLY A 340 -0.50 9.82 -9.86
N TYR A 341 -0.10 8.83 -10.66
CA TYR A 341 -0.12 8.94 -12.11
C TYR A 341 -1.22 8.09 -12.79
N ILE A 342 -2.23 7.74 -12.01
CA ILE A 342 -3.41 7.02 -12.50
C ILE A 342 -4.54 8.02 -12.67
N SER A 343 -5.17 8.01 -13.83
CA SER A 343 -6.28 8.88 -14.20
C SER A 343 -7.18 8.15 -15.20
N ASP A 344 -8.42 8.58 -15.33
CA ASP A 344 -9.40 7.99 -16.26
C ASP A 344 -8.91 8.01 -17.71
N ASP A 345 -8.21 9.07 -18.11
CA ASP A 345 -7.62 9.18 -19.43
C ASP A 345 -6.24 9.86 -19.41
N THR A 346 -5.47 9.63 -20.47
CA THR A 346 -4.10 10.15 -20.61
C THR A 346 -4.07 11.66 -20.81
N ALA A 347 -5.08 12.26 -21.44
CA ALA A 347 -5.11 13.71 -21.69
C ALA A 347 -5.30 14.46 -20.38
N THR A 348 -6.24 14.03 -19.55
CA THR A 348 -6.45 14.55 -18.18
C THR A 348 -5.21 14.41 -17.32
N LEU A 349 -4.53 13.25 -17.38
CA LEU A 349 -3.27 13.04 -16.65
C LEU A 349 -2.20 14.05 -17.08
N LEU A 350 -1.97 14.20 -18.38
CA LEU A 350 -0.94 15.10 -18.91
C LEU A 350 -1.26 16.57 -18.65
N GLU A 351 -2.53 16.98 -18.70
CA GLU A 351 -2.93 18.35 -18.37
C GLU A 351 -2.66 18.66 -16.91
N GLY A 352 -3.03 17.78 -15.98
CA GLY A 352 -2.72 17.99 -14.57
C GLY A 352 -1.20 18.03 -14.29
N VAL A 353 -0.42 17.16 -14.94
CA VAL A 353 1.06 17.18 -14.86
C VAL A 353 1.64 18.48 -15.42
N ARG A 354 1.11 18.96 -16.55
CA ARG A 354 1.50 20.26 -17.14
C ARG A 354 1.28 21.42 -16.15
N ARG A 355 0.16 21.42 -15.42
CA ARG A 355 -0.14 22.42 -14.39
C ARG A 355 0.84 22.35 -13.22
N VAL A 356 1.19 21.16 -12.73
CA VAL A 356 2.24 20.99 -11.71
C VAL A 356 3.56 21.59 -12.17
N ILE A 357 3.96 21.32 -13.42
CA ILE A 357 5.22 21.83 -14.00
C ILE A 357 5.18 23.35 -14.16
N ALA A 358 4.08 23.89 -14.68
CA ALA A 358 3.93 25.35 -14.85
C ALA A 358 4.00 26.07 -13.50
N PHE A 359 3.35 25.54 -12.48
CA PHE A 359 3.40 26.07 -11.12
C PHE A 359 4.83 26.05 -10.56
N GLY A 360 5.51 24.91 -10.63
CA GLY A 360 6.88 24.79 -10.15
C GLY A 360 7.87 25.71 -10.88
N ASN A 361 7.75 25.84 -12.21
CA ASN A 361 8.58 26.77 -13.00
C ASN A 361 8.34 28.24 -12.61
N ARG A 362 7.08 28.63 -12.34
CA ARG A 362 6.72 29.97 -11.89
C ARG A 362 7.35 30.30 -10.55
N LEU A 363 7.30 29.36 -9.59
CA LEU A 363 7.94 29.55 -8.29
C LEU A 363 9.47 29.57 -8.40
N ALA A 364 10.08 28.76 -9.25
CA ALA A 364 11.52 28.74 -9.46
C ALA A 364 12.04 30.04 -10.09
N ALA A 365 11.25 30.69 -10.95
CA ALA A 365 11.60 31.96 -11.58
C ALA A 365 11.49 33.17 -10.62
N GLN A 366 10.86 33.01 -9.47
CA GLN A 366 10.73 34.08 -8.44
C GLN A 366 11.89 34.07 -7.42
N ARG A 367 12.79 33.08 -7.53
CA ARG A 367 14.00 32.92 -6.69
C ARG A 367 15.26 33.38 -7.41
#